data_6528556501cd02b42ae34fb750646ff1
#
_entry.id   6528556501cd02b42ae34fb750646ff1
#
_cell.length_a   1.000
_cell.length_b   1.000
_cell.length_c   1.000
_cell.angle_alpha   90.00
_cell.angle_beta   90.00
_cell.angle_gamma   90.00
#
_symmetry.space_group_name_H-M   'P 1'
#
loop_
_entity.id
_entity.type
_entity.pdbx_description
1 polymer ?
#
loop_
_entity_poly.entity_id
_entity_poly.type
_entity_poly.pdbx_seq_one_letter_code
_entity_poly.pdbx_strand_id
1 'polypeptide(L)'
;MTLLLTFFMLTSTFVKNEPVKVNTPGSVSEIKVPENGVLTILVNPEKDAAGRPTGEGQVFMSLDNTDQLGQVLDNMANKFGIKLSAAQSKVFKTESTFCVPMKDLSGYLASSPTMRHKILPTKGIPMDSIHGGMSEFQQWVDAARTVNDNIKIALKADSKTPYKTVKKVMSELQDMDESHYYMITQLKKQED
;
A
#
# COMPACT_ATOMS: atom_id res chain seq x y z
N MET A 1 21.15 -30.27 20.76
CA MET A 1 21.08 -29.80 19.36
C MET A 1 19.68 -29.33 18.97
N THR A 2 18.59 -29.98 19.39
CA THR A 2 17.19 -29.60 19.12
C THR A 2 16.75 -28.29 19.77
N LEU A 3 17.31 -27.92 20.94
CA LEU A 3 17.01 -26.65 21.64
C LEU A 3 17.49 -25.40 20.87
N LEU A 4 18.60 -25.48 20.15
CA LEU A 4 19.13 -24.39 19.32
C LEU A 4 18.24 -24.18 18.07
N LEU A 5 17.72 -25.26 17.49
CA LEU A 5 16.83 -25.21 16.34
C LEU A 5 15.46 -24.62 16.69
N THR A 6 14.89 -24.95 17.85
CA THR A 6 13.66 -24.36 18.37
C THR A 6 13.86 -22.89 18.77
N PHE A 7 15.03 -22.51 19.32
CA PHE A 7 15.36 -21.13 19.62
C PHE A 7 15.47 -20.30 18.35
N PHE A 8 16.13 -20.80 17.28
CA PHE A 8 16.17 -20.13 15.98
C PHE A 8 14.81 -20.04 15.31
N MET A 9 13.92 -21.00 15.46
CA MET A 9 12.53 -20.93 14.98
C MET A 9 11.71 -19.90 15.75
N LEU A 10 11.91 -19.75 17.06
CA LEU A 10 11.20 -18.79 17.92
C LEU A 10 11.72 -17.36 17.74
N THR A 11 12.99 -17.18 17.43
CA THR A 11 13.62 -15.87 17.15
C THR A 11 13.59 -15.47 15.68
N SER A 12 13.07 -16.32 14.81
CA SER A 12 12.75 -15.97 13.44
C SER A 12 11.66 -14.91 13.46
N THR A 13 12.08 -13.67 13.65
CA THR A 13 11.24 -12.52 13.37
C THR A 13 10.79 -12.65 11.93
N PHE A 14 9.50 -12.83 11.73
CA PHE A 14 8.89 -12.73 10.41
C PHE A 14 9.15 -11.29 9.93
N VAL A 15 10.26 -11.10 9.24
CA VAL A 15 10.49 -9.87 8.50
C VAL A 15 9.40 -9.81 7.45
N LYS A 16 8.42 -8.95 7.69
CA LYS A 16 7.35 -8.66 6.76
C LYS A 16 8.03 -8.16 5.48
N ASN A 17 8.13 -9.02 4.48
CA ASN A 17 8.70 -8.63 3.20
C ASN A 17 7.80 -7.56 2.60
N GLU A 18 8.25 -6.30 2.64
CA GLU A 18 7.60 -5.26 1.85
C GLU A 18 7.75 -5.65 0.37
N PRO A 19 6.65 -6.00 -0.31
CA PRO A 19 6.72 -6.48 -1.70
C PRO A 19 7.16 -5.39 -2.67
N VAL A 20 7.15 -4.14 -2.20
CA VAL A 20 7.58 -2.96 -2.97
C VAL A 20 8.57 -2.16 -2.15
N LYS A 21 9.84 -2.14 -2.59
CA LYS A 21 10.89 -1.32 -1.96
C LYS A 21 10.80 0.11 -2.48
N VAL A 22 10.64 1.05 -1.57
CA VAL A 22 10.59 2.49 -1.86
C VAL A 22 11.85 3.15 -1.31
N ASN A 23 12.66 3.76 -2.15
CA ASN A 23 13.77 4.62 -1.74
C ASN A 23 13.23 6.04 -1.50
N THR A 24 12.90 6.35 -0.26
CA THR A 24 12.40 7.68 0.11
C THR A 24 13.50 8.73 0.03
N PRO A 25 13.19 9.97 -0.36
CA PRO A 25 14.16 11.07 -0.36
C PRO A 25 14.65 11.38 1.06
N GLY A 26 15.89 11.81 1.18
CA GLY A 26 16.47 12.18 2.48
C GLY A 26 15.86 13.46 3.05
N SER A 27 15.53 13.46 4.34
CA SER A 27 15.10 14.63 5.09
C SER A 27 15.92 14.76 6.38
N VAL A 28 16.05 15.97 6.89
CA VAL A 28 16.70 16.26 8.18
C VAL A 28 15.70 16.25 9.35
N SER A 29 14.43 15.99 9.07
CA SER A 29 13.36 16.01 10.08
C SER A 29 12.90 14.60 10.41
N GLU A 30 13.00 14.21 11.68
CA GLU A 30 12.45 12.97 12.21
C GLU A 30 10.98 13.15 12.56
N ILE A 31 10.08 12.73 11.69
CA ILE A 31 8.68 12.62 12.06
C ILE A 31 8.45 11.17 12.49
N LYS A 32 8.18 10.95 13.78
CA LYS A 32 7.80 9.63 14.30
C LYS A 32 6.37 9.31 13.85
N VAL A 33 6.25 8.37 12.93
CA VAL A 33 4.95 7.80 12.55
C VAL A 33 4.52 6.80 13.62
N PRO A 34 3.24 6.79 14.05
CA PRO A 34 2.74 5.78 14.98
C PRO A 34 3.00 4.36 14.46
N GLU A 35 3.32 3.44 15.36
CA GLU A 35 3.65 2.05 15.01
C GLU A 35 2.43 1.20 14.63
N ASN A 36 1.23 1.62 15.00
CA ASN A 36 -0.01 0.86 14.79
C ASN A 36 -1.15 1.71 14.24
N GLY A 37 -1.98 1.10 13.43
CA GLY A 37 -3.17 1.75 12.87
C GLY A 37 -2.83 2.79 11.81
N VAL A 38 -1.83 2.53 10.99
CA VAL A 38 -1.37 3.42 9.93
C VAL A 38 -1.75 2.83 8.56
N LEU A 39 -2.45 3.63 7.77
CA LEU A 39 -2.62 3.38 6.34
C LEU A 39 -1.43 4.03 5.61
N THR A 40 -0.55 3.22 5.11
CA THR A 40 0.62 3.68 4.36
C THR A 40 0.30 3.71 2.87
N ILE A 41 0.42 4.88 2.26
CA ILE A 41 0.31 5.09 0.82
C ILE A 41 1.72 5.12 0.25
N LEU A 42 2.02 4.18 -0.63
CA LEU A 42 3.31 4.03 -1.28
C LEU A 42 3.19 4.52 -2.72
N VAL A 43 4.08 5.41 -3.14
CA VAL A 43 4.11 5.93 -4.51
C VAL A 43 5.45 5.62 -5.14
N ASN A 44 5.42 4.79 -6.18
CA ASN A 44 6.61 4.36 -6.91
C ASN A 44 6.59 4.84 -8.36
N PRO A 45 7.75 5.01 -9.00
CA PRO A 45 7.78 5.23 -10.44
C PRO A 45 7.24 4.01 -11.18
N GLU A 46 6.33 4.24 -12.12
CA GLU A 46 5.84 3.18 -12.99
C GLU A 46 6.96 2.73 -13.93
N LYS A 47 6.98 1.44 -14.19
CA LYS A 47 7.94 0.81 -15.11
C LYS A 47 7.21 0.01 -16.19
N ASP A 48 7.71 0.09 -17.41
CA ASP A 48 7.26 -0.76 -18.50
C ASP A 48 7.68 -2.23 -18.31
N ALA A 49 7.24 -3.10 -19.19
CA ALA A 49 7.61 -4.53 -19.16
C ALA A 49 9.13 -4.77 -19.29
N ALA A 50 9.89 -3.80 -19.78
CA ALA A 50 11.34 -3.82 -19.88
C ALA A 50 12.04 -3.20 -18.64
N GLY A 51 11.27 -2.80 -17.62
CA GLY A 51 11.78 -2.20 -16.38
C GLY A 51 12.20 -0.73 -16.50
N ARG A 52 11.85 -0.05 -17.62
CA ARG A 52 12.19 1.36 -17.85
C ARG A 52 11.10 2.25 -17.29
N PRO A 53 11.44 3.40 -16.66
CA PRO A 53 10.44 4.35 -16.16
C PRO A 53 9.57 4.88 -17.30
N THR A 54 8.23 4.84 -17.12
CA THR A 54 7.27 5.38 -18.09
C THR A 54 7.08 6.91 -17.95
N GLY A 55 7.61 7.49 -16.87
CA GLY A 55 7.39 8.90 -16.53
C GLY A 55 6.11 9.12 -15.73
N GLU A 56 5.41 8.07 -15.37
CA GLU A 56 4.26 8.09 -14.48
C GLU A 56 4.57 7.38 -13.15
N GLY A 57 3.69 7.46 -12.18
CA GLY A 57 3.82 6.80 -10.90
C GLY A 57 2.64 5.89 -10.60
N GLN A 58 2.91 4.85 -9.85
CA GLN A 58 1.92 3.89 -9.37
C GLN A 58 1.71 4.07 -7.88
N VAL A 59 0.47 3.87 -7.43
CA VAL A 59 0.08 3.99 -6.03
C VAL A 59 -0.27 2.63 -5.48
N PHE A 60 0.27 2.34 -4.32
CA PHE A 60 0.02 1.14 -3.53
C PHE A 60 -0.44 1.56 -2.15
N MET A 61 -1.19 0.72 -1.48
CA MET A 61 -1.58 0.94 -0.09
C MET A 61 -1.19 -0.25 0.76
N SER A 62 -0.86 0.00 2.01
CA SER A 62 -0.58 -1.02 3.02
C SER A 62 -1.24 -0.63 4.34
N LEU A 63 -1.87 -1.59 4.99
CA LEU A 63 -2.46 -1.43 6.31
C LEU A 63 -1.86 -2.45 7.27
N ASP A 64 -1.31 -1.97 8.38
CA ASP A 64 -0.58 -2.83 9.32
C ASP A 64 -1.50 -3.76 10.11
N ASN A 65 -2.73 -3.33 10.39
CA ASN A 65 -3.69 -4.14 11.13
C ASN A 65 -4.45 -5.08 10.20
N THR A 66 -4.17 -6.37 10.30
CA THR A 66 -4.76 -7.44 9.48
C THR A 66 -6.26 -7.61 9.65
N ASP A 67 -6.81 -7.33 10.84
CA ASP A 67 -8.24 -7.46 11.10
C ASP A 67 -9.00 -6.30 10.45
N GLN A 68 -8.48 -5.07 10.60
CA GLN A 68 -9.01 -3.90 9.91
C GLN A 68 -8.89 -4.05 8.39
N LEU A 69 -7.77 -4.57 7.89
CA LEU A 69 -7.55 -4.84 6.48
C LEU A 69 -8.62 -5.79 5.90
N GLY A 70 -9.00 -6.82 6.67
CA GLY A 70 -10.09 -7.71 6.28
C GLY A 70 -11.44 -7.01 6.15
N GLN A 71 -11.78 -6.15 7.12
CA GLN A 71 -13.03 -5.38 7.09
C GLN A 71 -13.04 -4.36 5.93
N VAL A 72 -11.93 -3.70 5.68
CA VAL A 72 -11.76 -2.80 4.53
C VAL A 72 -11.98 -3.54 3.21
N LEU A 73 -11.40 -4.74 3.08
CA LEU A 73 -11.59 -5.59 1.89
C LEU A 73 -13.06 -5.98 1.72
N ASP A 74 -13.74 -6.40 2.79
CA ASP A 74 -15.14 -6.80 2.75
C ASP A 74 -16.06 -5.62 2.35
N ASN A 75 -15.79 -4.43 2.88
CA ASN A 75 -16.50 -3.21 2.51
C ASN A 75 -16.32 -2.88 1.01
N MET A 76 -15.10 -2.95 0.52
CA MET A 76 -14.80 -2.70 -0.89
C MET A 76 -15.38 -3.77 -1.80
N ALA A 77 -15.29 -5.06 -1.43
CA ALA A 77 -15.86 -6.16 -2.19
C ALA A 77 -17.39 -6.01 -2.33
N ASN A 78 -18.07 -5.64 -1.24
CA ASN A 78 -19.50 -5.36 -1.25
C ASN A 78 -19.85 -4.15 -2.14
N LYS A 79 -19.09 -3.07 -2.05
CA LYS A 79 -19.29 -1.84 -2.83
C LYS A 79 -19.14 -2.09 -4.34
N PHE A 80 -18.20 -2.93 -4.73
CA PHE A 80 -17.95 -3.30 -6.13
C PHE A 80 -18.69 -4.57 -6.59
N GLY A 81 -19.46 -5.22 -5.72
CA GLY A 81 -20.21 -6.44 -6.04
C GLY A 81 -19.32 -7.65 -6.33
N ILE A 82 -18.10 -7.67 -5.79
CA ILE A 82 -17.12 -8.74 -6.02
C ILE A 82 -17.24 -9.76 -4.90
N LYS A 83 -17.39 -11.03 -5.26
CA LYS A 83 -17.39 -12.14 -4.30
C LYS A 83 -15.97 -12.73 -4.20
N LEU A 84 -15.40 -12.65 -3.02
CA LEU A 84 -14.11 -13.24 -2.71
C LEU A 84 -14.29 -14.52 -1.89
N SER A 85 -13.48 -15.53 -2.19
CA SER A 85 -13.44 -16.76 -1.36
C SER A 85 -12.66 -16.52 -0.07
N ALA A 86 -12.91 -17.34 0.95
CA ALA A 86 -12.16 -17.30 2.21
C ALA A 86 -10.64 -17.44 2.01
N ALA A 87 -10.22 -18.26 1.02
CA ALA A 87 -8.82 -18.41 0.65
C ALA A 87 -8.23 -17.09 0.08
N GLN A 88 -8.96 -16.40 -0.79
CA GLN A 88 -8.54 -15.12 -1.35
C GLN A 88 -8.45 -14.03 -0.28
N SER A 89 -9.42 -13.95 0.62
CA SER A 89 -9.38 -13.01 1.75
C SER A 89 -8.19 -13.28 2.68
N LYS A 90 -7.86 -14.55 2.92
CA LYS A 90 -6.68 -14.91 3.70
C LYS A 90 -5.37 -14.48 3.02
N VAL A 91 -5.26 -14.68 1.71
CA VAL A 91 -4.10 -14.24 0.93
C VAL A 91 -3.93 -12.73 1.02
N PHE A 92 -5.02 -11.97 0.84
CA PHE A 92 -5.01 -10.51 0.93
C PHE A 92 -4.51 -10.02 2.30
N LYS A 93 -5.04 -10.60 3.38
CA LYS A 93 -4.60 -10.27 4.76
C LYS A 93 -3.12 -10.59 4.99
N THR A 94 -2.61 -11.65 4.38
CA THR A 94 -1.20 -12.05 4.53
C THR A 94 -0.25 -11.10 3.80
N GLU A 95 -0.63 -10.62 2.62
CA GLU A 95 0.20 -9.70 1.84
C GLU A 95 0.21 -8.27 2.39
N SER A 96 -0.86 -7.86 3.08
CA SER A 96 -1.04 -6.54 3.71
C SER A 96 -0.80 -5.32 2.82
N THR A 97 -0.33 -5.51 1.60
CA THR A 97 -0.14 -4.47 0.59
C THR A 97 -1.04 -4.75 -0.59
N PHE A 98 -1.80 -3.78 -1.03
CA PHE A 98 -2.71 -3.89 -2.16
C PHE A 98 -2.43 -2.79 -3.18
N CYS A 99 -2.51 -3.17 -4.44
CA CYS A 99 -2.03 -2.35 -5.54
C CYS A 99 -2.75 -2.65 -6.85
N VAL A 100 -3.77 -3.49 -6.80
CA VAL A 100 -4.43 -3.98 -8.01
C VAL A 100 -5.83 -3.36 -8.09
N PRO A 101 -6.27 -2.89 -9.26
CA PRO A 101 -7.64 -2.43 -9.44
C PRO A 101 -8.65 -3.49 -8.99
N MET A 102 -9.75 -3.05 -8.38
CA MET A 102 -10.79 -3.95 -7.83
C MET A 102 -11.28 -4.98 -8.86
N LYS A 103 -11.42 -4.57 -10.12
CA LYS A 103 -11.81 -5.47 -11.23
C LYS A 103 -10.87 -6.65 -11.43
N ASP A 104 -9.58 -6.47 -11.14
CA ASP A 104 -8.52 -7.47 -11.35
C ASP A 104 -8.17 -8.21 -10.04
N LEU A 105 -8.68 -7.74 -8.90
CA LEU A 105 -8.31 -8.23 -7.56
C LEU A 105 -8.60 -9.72 -7.38
N SER A 106 -9.74 -10.20 -7.82
CA SER A 106 -10.11 -11.63 -7.70
C SER A 106 -9.14 -12.53 -8.47
N GLY A 107 -8.77 -12.16 -9.69
CA GLY A 107 -7.78 -12.88 -10.50
C GLY A 107 -6.38 -12.82 -9.92
N TYR A 108 -5.99 -11.66 -9.39
CA TYR A 108 -4.72 -11.48 -8.71
C TYR A 108 -4.60 -12.40 -7.48
N LEU A 109 -5.61 -12.41 -6.62
CA LEU A 109 -5.62 -13.25 -5.40
C LEU A 109 -5.72 -14.75 -5.68
N ALA A 110 -6.28 -15.14 -6.82
CA ALA A 110 -6.30 -16.53 -7.28
C ALA A 110 -4.95 -16.99 -7.88
N SER A 111 -4.06 -16.06 -8.20
CA SER A 111 -2.76 -16.37 -8.82
C SER A 111 -1.78 -16.97 -7.81
N SER A 112 -0.78 -17.70 -8.31
CA SER A 112 0.29 -18.24 -7.47
C SER A 112 1.15 -17.11 -6.86
N PRO A 113 1.81 -17.32 -5.71
CA PRO A 113 2.68 -16.32 -5.08
C PRO A 113 3.73 -15.74 -6.05
N THR A 114 4.35 -16.60 -6.86
CA THR A 114 5.35 -16.17 -7.85
C THR A 114 4.78 -15.23 -8.91
N MET A 115 3.54 -15.50 -9.35
CA MET A 115 2.86 -14.64 -10.33
C MET A 115 2.45 -13.31 -9.69
N ARG A 116 1.95 -13.33 -8.44
CA ARG A 116 1.60 -12.11 -7.73
C ARG A 116 2.79 -11.16 -7.58
N HIS A 117 3.96 -11.67 -7.20
CA HIS A 117 5.19 -10.88 -7.14
C HIS A 117 5.62 -10.25 -8.48
N LYS A 118 5.27 -10.88 -9.60
CA LYS A 118 5.52 -10.30 -10.93
C LYS A 118 4.49 -9.24 -11.31
N ILE A 119 3.24 -9.42 -10.92
CA ILE A 119 2.14 -8.50 -11.23
C ILE A 119 2.20 -7.25 -10.35
N LEU A 120 2.56 -7.39 -9.08
CA LEU A 120 2.56 -6.32 -8.08
C LEU A 120 3.26 -5.03 -8.57
N PRO A 121 4.49 -5.08 -9.12
CA PRO A 121 5.18 -3.87 -9.55
C PRO A 121 4.69 -3.30 -10.88
N THR A 122 3.75 -3.95 -11.55
CA THR A 122 3.24 -3.52 -12.86
C THR A 122 1.84 -2.90 -12.82
N LYS A 123 1.19 -2.94 -11.67
CA LYS A 123 -0.16 -2.40 -11.48
C LYS A 123 -0.18 -1.48 -10.27
N GLY A 124 -1.07 -0.52 -10.27
CA GLY A 124 -1.31 0.42 -9.18
C GLY A 124 -2.81 0.63 -8.99
N ILE A 125 -3.17 1.24 -7.88
CA ILE A 125 -4.55 1.64 -7.61
C ILE A 125 -4.91 2.81 -8.53
N PRO A 126 -6.02 2.75 -9.28
CA PRO A 126 -6.45 3.84 -10.14
C PRO A 126 -6.81 5.09 -9.33
N MET A 127 -6.31 6.24 -9.78
CA MET A 127 -6.62 7.57 -9.23
C MET A 127 -7.54 8.38 -10.16
N ASP A 128 -8.12 7.75 -11.17
CA ASP A 128 -9.04 8.44 -12.04
C ASP A 128 -10.47 8.28 -11.53
N SER A 129 -11.24 9.36 -11.54
CA SER A 129 -12.63 9.35 -11.10
C SER A 129 -13.47 8.39 -11.95
N ILE A 130 -14.28 7.60 -11.29
CA ILE A 130 -15.24 6.71 -11.98
C ILE A 130 -16.55 7.48 -12.16
N HIS A 131 -16.89 7.79 -13.40
CA HIS A 131 -18.15 8.50 -13.77
C HIS A 131 -18.38 9.82 -12.99
N GLY A 132 -17.33 10.58 -12.70
CA GLY A 132 -17.45 11.85 -11.97
C GLY A 132 -17.65 11.72 -10.46
N GLY A 133 -17.50 10.50 -9.92
CA GLY A 133 -17.51 10.22 -8.49
C GLY A 133 -16.08 10.08 -7.91
N MET A 134 -15.99 9.46 -6.74
CA MET A 134 -14.71 9.17 -6.08
C MET A 134 -13.86 8.21 -6.92
N SER A 135 -12.56 8.46 -6.98
CA SER A 135 -11.61 7.52 -7.56
C SER A 135 -11.55 6.23 -6.74
N GLU A 136 -11.04 5.14 -7.32
CA GLU A 136 -10.87 3.89 -6.58
C GLU A 136 -9.92 4.09 -5.38
N PHE A 137 -8.87 4.91 -5.55
CA PHE A 137 -7.99 5.33 -4.48
C PHE A 137 -8.74 5.96 -3.31
N GLN A 138 -9.60 6.95 -3.59
CA GLN A 138 -10.42 7.61 -2.57
C GLN A 138 -11.37 6.63 -1.88
N GLN A 139 -11.94 5.69 -2.62
CA GLN A 139 -12.84 4.68 -2.05
C GLN A 139 -12.13 3.73 -1.08
N TRP A 140 -10.84 3.39 -1.33
CA TRP A 140 -10.03 2.62 -0.40
C TRP A 140 -9.73 3.41 0.89
N VAL A 141 -9.41 4.69 0.78
CA VAL A 141 -9.18 5.57 1.94
C VAL A 141 -10.46 5.71 2.76
N ASP A 142 -11.60 5.94 2.11
CA ASP A 142 -12.93 6.04 2.73
C ASP A 142 -13.30 4.74 3.46
N ALA A 143 -13.08 3.58 2.84
CA ALA A 143 -13.32 2.28 3.46
C ALA A 143 -12.43 2.06 4.70
N ALA A 144 -11.16 2.51 4.65
CA ALA A 144 -10.26 2.43 5.80
C ALA A 144 -10.71 3.36 6.95
N ARG A 145 -11.20 4.56 6.65
CA ARG A 145 -11.79 5.50 7.62
C ARG A 145 -13.06 4.95 8.24
N THR A 146 -13.91 4.33 7.43
CA THR A 146 -15.16 3.70 7.93
C THR A 146 -14.87 2.60 8.96
N VAL A 147 -13.77 1.87 8.79
CA VAL A 147 -13.34 0.82 9.73
C VAL A 147 -12.66 1.42 10.97
N ASN A 148 -11.92 2.50 10.82
CA ASN A 148 -11.21 3.17 11.90
C ASN A 148 -11.08 4.68 11.65
N ASP A 149 -11.93 5.47 12.28
CA ASP A 149 -11.95 6.94 12.16
C ASP A 149 -10.63 7.60 12.61
N ASN A 150 -9.88 6.94 13.49
CA ASN A 150 -8.59 7.44 14.00
C ASN A 150 -7.37 6.93 13.20
N ILE A 151 -7.61 6.29 12.05
CA ILE A 151 -6.50 5.79 11.22
C ILE A 151 -5.58 6.94 10.82
N LYS A 152 -4.29 6.73 10.96
CA LYS A 152 -3.29 7.70 10.51
C LYS A 152 -2.90 7.38 9.08
N ILE A 153 -2.73 8.41 8.27
CA ILE A 153 -2.29 8.26 6.88
C ILE A 153 -0.82 8.63 6.80
N ALA A 154 -0.02 7.77 6.21
CA ALA A 154 1.38 8.00 5.93
C ALA A 154 1.63 7.91 4.41
N LEU A 155 2.27 8.93 3.85
CA LEU A 155 2.65 8.98 2.45
C LEU A 155 4.14 8.70 2.32
N LYS A 156 4.50 7.64 1.61
CA LYS A 156 5.88 7.22 1.34
C LYS A 156 6.11 7.21 -0.17
N ALA A 157 6.86 8.18 -0.67
CA ALA A 157 7.18 8.29 -2.09
C ALA A 157 8.63 7.92 -2.38
N ASP A 158 8.86 7.17 -3.46
CA ASP A 158 10.22 6.93 -3.95
C ASP A 158 10.83 8.21 -4.51
N SER A 159 12.12 8.40 -4.29
CA SER A 159 12.89 9.58 -4.75
C SER A 159 12.88 9.78 -6.26
N LYS A 160 12.62 8.71 -7.01
CA LYS A 160 12.52 8.73 -8.48
C LYS A 160 11.09 8.87 -8.98
N THR A 161 10.11 8.96 -8.08
CA THR A 161 8.71 9.13 -8.45
C THR A 161 8.49 10.51 -9.06
N PRO A 162 7.78 10.63 -10.18
CA PRO A 162 7.42 11.93 -10.75
C PRO A 162 6.58 12.74 -9.76
N TYR A 163 6.97 13.99 -9.52
CA TYR A 163 6.26 14.89 -8.60
C TYR A 163 4.78 15.05 -8.96
N LYS A 164 4.44 14.99 -10.25
CA LYS A 164 3.06 15.04 -10.74
C LYS A 164 2.17 13.96 -10.06
N THR A 165 2.68 12.74 -9.91
CA THR A 165 1.93 11.65 -9.29
C THR A 165 1.76 11.87 -7.78
N VAL A 166 2.81 12.30 -7.09
CA VAL A 166 2.76 12.63 -5.66
C VAL A 166 1.75 13.77 -5.43
N LYS A 167 1.80 14.82 -6.26
CA LYS A 167 0.85 15.93 -6.21
C LYS A 167 -0.60 15.46 -6.44
N LYS A 168 -0.82 14.52 -7.37
CA LYS A 168 -2.15 13.96 -7.61
C LYS A 168 -2.67 13.21 -6.38
N VAL A 169 -1.85 12.38 -5.74
CA VAL A 169 -2.21 11.70 -4.48
C VAL A 169 -2.57 12.70 -3.38
N MET A 170 -1.78 13.75 -3.23
CA MET A 170 -2.06 14.82 -2.25
C MET A 170 -3.38 15.54 -2.54
N SER A 171 -3.67 15.83 -3.81
CA SER A 171 -4.93 16.44 -4.23
C SER A 171 -6.12 15.52 -3.95
N GLU A 172 -6.01 14.24 -4.26
CA GLU A 172 -7.05 13.24 -3.97
C GLU A 172 -7.37 13.15 -2.47
N LEU A 173 -6.34 13.24 -1.61
CA LEU A 173 -6.52 13.27 -0.15
C LEU A 173 -7.17 14.58 0.31
N GLN A 174 -6.78 15.73 -0.26
CA GLN A 174 -7.36 17.03 0.06
C GLN A 174 -8.84 17.08 -0.32
N ASP A 175 -9.23 16.51 -1.45
CA ASP A 175 -10.62 16.42 -1.91
C ASP A 175 -11.52 15.61 -0.96
N MET A 176 -10.90 14.81 -0.09
CA MET A 176 -11.57 14.04 0.98
C MET A 176 -11.48 14.71 2.37
N ASP A 177 -11.02 15.95 2.45
CA ASP A 177 -10.69 16.64 3.71
C ASP A 177 -9.58 15.95 4.54
N GLU A 178 -8.81 15.03 3.93
CA GLU A 178 -7.68 14.34 4.55
C GLU A 178 -6.40 15.16 4.40
N SER A 179 -6.34 16.29 5.11
CA SER A 179 -5.19 17.19 5.05
C SER A 179 -4.05 16.82 6.02
N HIS A 180 -4.32 15.90 6.97
CA HIS A 180 -3.36 15.49 7.99
C HIS A 180 -2.76 14.11 7.69
N TYR A 181 -1.63 14.08 7.00
CA TYR A 181 -0.88 12.87 6.72
C TYR A 181 0.61 13.05 7.04
N TYR A 182 1.26 11.95 7.38
CA TYR A 182 2.70 11.92 7.66
C TYR A 182 3.46 11.65 6.36
N MET A 183 4.40 12.52 6.00
CA MET A 183 5.29 12.24 4.87
C MET A 183 6.53 11.51 5.39
N ILE A 184 6.72 10.26 4.96
CA ILE A 184 7.86 9.44 5.36
C ILE A 184 9.02 9.71 4.41
N THR A 185 10.12 10.22 4.96
CA THR A 185 11.38 10.46 4.25
C THR A 185 12.52 9.75 4.97
N GLN A 186 13.60 9.43 4.26
CA GLN A 186 14.81 8.92 4.90
C GLN A 186 15.61 10.08 5.52
N LEU A 187 16.16 9.85 6.71
CA LEU A 187 17.15 10.78 7.28
C LEU A 187 18.38 10.84 6.36
N LYS A 188 18.73 12.06 5.94
CA LYS A 188 19.98 12.29 5.25
C LYS A 188 21.09 12.13 6.30
N LYS A 189 21.96 11.11 6.16
CA LYS A 189 23.19 11.07 6.96
C LYS A 189 23.97 12.35 6.66
N GLN A 190 24.22 13.15 7.70
CA GLN A 190 25.19 14.22 7.63
C GLN A 190 26.54 13.55 7.38
N GLU A 191 27.08 13.72 6.17
CA GLU A 191 28.50 13.41 5.93
C GLU A 191 29.29 14.54 6.61
N ASP A 192 30.04 14.17 7.66
CA ASP A 192 31.05 15.02 8.30
C ASP A 192 32.24 15.24 7.35
#